data_8781aa6d48d83026954b4e259dd25be3
#
_entry.id   8781aa6d48d83026954b4e259dd25be3
#
_cell.length_a   1.000
_cell.length_b   1.000
_cell.length_c   1.000
_cell.angle_alpha   90.00
_cell.angle_beta   90.00
_cell.angle_gamma   90.00
#
_symmetry.space_group_name_H-M   'P 1'
#
loop_
_entity.id
_entity.type
_entity.pdbx_description
1 polymer ?
#
loop_
_entity_poly.entity_id
_entity_poly.type
_entity_poly.pdbx_seq_one_letter_code
_entity_poly.pdbx_strand_id
1 'polypeptide(L)'
;MSGVRPDKRLGQHFLHERGVIERIVAAIGVVPGERIVEIGPGTGVLTKAMLEAGAEVTAIEIDERCWDGLDAMSRAFDNRLRVVKGDALQVLGRSVEVEGIKVVGNLPYNVGTEIVVQLVELRSPLEMVFMLQKEVIERICAVPDTSEWGRLGVLCDLLCQREDLFDVSPGAFTPPPKVMSSVCRLTPLPALRYDVDLAKLDKVLRLIFGQRRKMLRGVLKGVVSAETLEELEIDPTWRGEVLDTQQICRIAERA
;
A
#
# COMPACT_ATOMS: atom_id res chain seq x y z
N MET A 1 -26.57 8.03 10.47
CA MET A 1 -25.14 8.38 10.50
C MET A 1 -24.56 7.85 11.80
N SER A 2 -23.53 7.03 11.79
CA SER A 2 -22.91 6.52 13.01
C SER A 2 -22.32 7.71 13.79
N GLY A 3 -22.64 7.84 15.09
CA GLY A 3 -22.14 8.92 15.95
C GLY A 3 -20.64 8.79 16.31
N VAL A 4 -19.86 7.99 15.56
CA VAL A 4 -18.44 7.74 15.80
C VAL A 4 -17.64 8.98 15.43
N ARG A 5 -16.93 9.53 16.41
CA ARG A 5 -16.00 10.65 16.18
C ARG A 5 -14.63 10.11 15.81
N PRO A 6 -13.93 10.71 14.81
CA PRO A 6 -12.58 10.31 14.42
C PRO A 6 -11.57 10.34 15.57
N ASP A 7 -10.73 9.33 15.69
CA ASP A 7 -9.64 9.28 16.67
C ASP A 7 -8.30 9.60 15.99
N LYS A 8 -7.66 10.68 16.45
CA LYS A 8 -6.36 11.11 15.93
C LYS A 8 -5.24 10.07 16.13
N ARG A 9 -5.34 9.25 17.20
CA ARG A 9 -4.36 8.20 17.50
C ARG A 9 -4.37 7.08 16.44
N LEU A 10 -5.54 6.88 15.83
CA LEU A 10 -5.73 5.92 14.75
C LEU A 10 -5.53 6.54 13.35
N GLY A 11 -5.18 7.82 13.27
CA GLY A 11 -4.99 8.50 11.98
C GLY A 11 -6.27 8.59 11.13
N GLN A 12 -7.44 8.61 11.77
CA GLN A 12 -8.74 8.52 11.09
C GLN A 12 -9.15 9.82 10.42
N HIS A 13 -9.49 9.71 9.13
CA HIS A 13 -10.13 10.70 8.30
C HIS A 13 -11.28 10.01 7.54
N PHE A 14 -12.52 10.19 8.00
CA PHE A 14 -13.66 9.53 7.39
C PHE A 14 -14.06 10.18 6.06
N LEU A 15 -13.97 9.41 4.98
CA LEU A 15 -14.43 9.81 3.66
C LEU A 15 -15.95 10.02 3.69
N HIS A 16 -16.45 11.09 3.05
CA HIS A 16 -17.88 11.37 2.97
C HIS A 16 -18.31 11.91 1.60
N GLU A 17 -17.38 12.32 0.75
CA GLU A 17 -17.70 12.91 -0.54
C GLU A 17 -18.10 11.81 -1.52
N ARG A 18 -19.37 11.87 -1.97
CA ARG A 18 -20.00 10.83 -2.77
C ARG A 18 -19.30 10.59 -4.11
N GLY A 19 -18.88 11.66 -4.80
CA GLY A 19 -18.22 11.55 -6.10
C GLY A 19 -16.87 10.84 -6.00
N VAL A 20 -16.13 11.02 -4.87
CA VAL A 20 -14.88 10.30 -4.61
C VAL A 20 -15.17 8.82 -4.35
N ILE A 21 -16.18 8.51 -3.54
CA ILE A 21 -16.59 7.11 -3.26
C ILE A 21 -16.93 6.40 -4.57
N GLU A 22 -17.74 7.01 -5.44
CA GLU A 22 -18.13 6.46 -6.74
C GLU A 22 -16.91 6.21 -7.64
N ARG A 23 -15.94 7.14 -7.66
CA ARG A 23 -14.68 6.98 -8.41
C ARG A 23 -13.82 5.84 -7.88
N ILE A 24 -13.73 5.67 -6.55
CA ILE A 24 -12.97 4.58 -5.93
C ILE A 24 -13.63 3.23 -6.28
N VAL A 25 -14.95 3.11 -6.16
CA VAL A 25 -15.69 1.88 -6.52
C VAL A 25 -15.53 1.55 -8.00
N ALA A 26 -15.57 2.55 -8.87
CA ALA A 26 -15.29 2.39 -10.30
C ALA A 26 -13.83 1.94 -10.55
N ALA A 27 -12.86 2.49 -9.81
CA ALA A 27 -11.47 2.07 -9.90
C ALA A 27 -11.25 0.63 -9.40
N ILE A 28 -11.98 0.18 -8.36
CA ILE A 28 -11.96 -1.21 -7.89
C ILE A 28 -12.55 -2.15 -8.96
N GLY A 29 -13.50 -1.67 -9.77
CA GLY A 29 -14.16 -2.48 -10.78
C GLY A 29 -14.90 -3.67 -10.16
N VAL A 30 -15.78 -3.38 -9.20
CA VAL A 30 -16.56 -4.40 -8.47
C VAL A 30 -17.42 -5.23 -9.41
N VAL A 31 -17.30 -6.54 -9.30
CA VAL A 31 -18.17 -7.50 -10.01
C VAL A 31 -19.14 -8.12 -9.00
N PRO A 32 -20.45 -8.25 -9.33
CA PRO A 32 -21.41 -8.90 -8.43
C PRO A 32 -20.97 -10.31 -8.03
N GLY A 33 -21.04 -10.60 -6.73
CA GLY A 33 -20.58 -11.88 -6.15
C GLY A 33 -19.06 -11.97 -5.92
N GLU A 34 -18.29 -10.94 -6.27
CA GLU A 34 -16.85 -10.92 -6.03
C GLU A 34 -16.53 -10.73 -4.55
N ARG A 35 -15.55 -11.49 -4.06
CA ARG A 35 -15.02 -11.33 -2.70
C ARG A 35 -13.97 -10.22 -2.67
N ILE A 36 -14.12 -9.28 -1.73
CA ILE A 36 -13.21 -8.15 -1.54
C ILE A 36 -12.84 -8.08 -0.05
N VAL A 37 -11.57 -7.83 0.25
CA VAL A 37 -11.10 -7.49 1.59
C VAL A 37 -10.94 -5.99 1.70
N GLU A 38 -11.63 -5.36 2.65
CA GLU A 38 -11.49 -3.93 2.96
C GLU A 38 -10.72 -3.73 4.26
N ILE A 39 -9.71 -2.86 4.24
CA ILE A 39 -8.92 -2.51 5.41
C ILE A 39 -9.35 -1.14 5.92
N GLY A 40 -9.76 -1.08 7.20
CA GLY A 40 -10.16 0.16 7.85
C GLY A 40 -11.45 0.76 7.27
N PRO A 41 -12.57 0.01 7.26
CA PRO A 41 -13.86 0.49 6.76
C PRO A 41 -14.37 1.74 7.50
N GLY A 42 -13.96 1.93 8.74
CA GLY A 42 -14.43 3.02 9.59
C GLY A 42 -15.95 2.99 9.73
N THR A 43 -16.60 4.06 9.26
CA THR A 43 -18.07 4.15 9.27
C THR A 43 -18.76 3.35 8.16
N GLY A 44 -17.98 2.67 7.29
CA GLY A 44 -18.47 1.76 6.26
C GLY A 44 -18.99 2.42 5.00
N VAL A 45 -18.57 3.65 4.67
CA VAL A 45 -19.09 4.34 3.46
C VAL A 45 -18.64 3.66 2.17
N LEU A 46 -17.39 3.23 2.09
CA LEU A 46 -16.87 2.48 0.95
C LEU A 46 -17.39 1.04 0.96
N THR A 47 -17.43 0.39 2.13
CA THR A 47 -18.05 -0.92 2.35
C THR A 47 -19.46 -0.97 1.77
N LYS A 48 -20.30 0.01 2.16
CA LYS A 48 -21.69 0.09 1.69
C LYS A 48 -21.78 0.19 0.17
N ALA A 49 -20.96 1.05 -0.44
CA ALA A 49 -20.97 1.23 -1.89
C ALA A 49 -20.56 -0.04 -2.65
N MET A 50 -19.58 -0.80 -2.11
CA MET A 50 -19.18 -2.10 -2.69
C MET A 50 -20.28 -3.16 -2.53
N LEU A 51 -20.96 -3.21 -1.37
CA LEU A 51 -22.09 -4.10 -1.13
C LEU A 51 -23.29 -3.77 -2.05
N GLU A 52 -23.58 -2.48 -2.29
CA GLU A 52 -24.60 -2.03 -3.23
C GLU A 52 -24.25 -2.41 -4.68
N ALA A 53 -22.95 -2.43 -5.02
CA ALA A 53 -22.47 -2.93 -6.31
C ALA A 53 -22.47 -4.48 -6.41
N GLY A 54 -22.83 -5.18 -5.34
CA GLY A 54 -23.02 -6.63 -5.35
C GLY A 54 -21.86 -7.45 -4.79
N ALA A 55 -20.81 -6.83 -4.25
CA ALA A 55 -19.67 -7.53 -3.66
C ALA A 55 -20.04 -8.30 -2.37
N GLU A 56 -19.21 -9.30 -2.05
CA GLU A 56 -19.08 -9.89 -0.71
C GLU A 56 -17.84 -9.30 -0.05
N VAL A 57 -18.00 -8.60 1.07
CA VAL A 57 -16.92 -7.85 1.70
C VAL A 57 -16.48 -8.49 3.02
N THR A 58 -15.18 -8.71 3.19
CA THR A 58 -14.56 -8.95 4.50
C THR A 58 -13.86 -7.68 4.94
N ALA A 59 -14.39 -7.01 5.95
CA ALA A 59 -13.88 -5.73 6.45
C ALA A 59 -13.08 -5.94 7.75
N ILE A 60 -11.83 -5.47 7.77
CA ILE A 60 -10.94 -5.55 8.95
C ILE A 60 -10.94 -4.19 9.64
N GLU A 61 -11.40 -4.14 10.89
CA GLU A 61 -11.51 -2.89 11.66
C GLU A 61 -10.95 -3.04 13.07
N ILE A 62 -10.02 -2.17 13.42
CA ILE A 62 -9.40 -2.13 14.75
C ILE A 62 -10.20 -1.28 15.74
N ASP A 63 -10.99 -0.33 15.25
CA ASP A 63 -11.76 0.59 16.10
C ASP A 63 -13.09 -0.02 16.55
N GLU A 64 -13.15 -0.40 17.81
CA GLU A 64 -14.33 -1.02 18.42
C GLU A 64 -15.60 -0.15 18.29
N ARG A 65 -15.46 1.16 18.22
CA ARG A 65 -16.58 2.10 18.10
C ARG A 65 -17.31 2.01 16.76
N CYS A 66 -16.68 1.43 15.74
CA CYS A 66 -17.25 1.19 14.41
C CYS A 66 -17.99 -0.16 14.32
N TRP A 67 -17.71 -1.12 15.19
CA TRP A 67 -18.17 -2.49 15.06
C TRP A 67 -19.70 -2.63 15.03
N ASP A 68 -20.42 -1.98 15.95
CA ASP A 68 -21.89 -2.07 16.03
C ASP A 68 -22.55 -1.58 14.73
N GLY A 69 -22.00 -0.50 14.14
CA GLY A 69 -22.46 0.03 12.85
C GLY A 69 -22.22 -0.92 11.70
N LEU A 70 -21.04 -1.54 11.66
CA LEU A 70 -20.67 -2.55 10.65
C LEU A 70 -21.48 -3.85 10.80
N ASP A 71 -21.70 -4.31 12.05
CA ASP A 71 -22.53 -5.49 12.33
C ASP A 71 -24.01 -5.24 11.93
N ALA A 72 -24.52 -4.01 12.15
CA ALA A 72 -25.85 -3.63 11.67
C ALA A 72 -25.92 -3.59 10.12
N MET A 73 -24.88 -3.08 9.47
CA MET A 73 -24.76 -3.09 8.02
C MET A 73 -24.70 -4.51 7.47
N SER A 74 -23.97 -5.43 8.12
CA SER A 74 -23.92 -6.84 7.73
C SER A 74 -25.32 -7.45 7.64
N ARG A 75 -26.13 -7.25 8.70
CA ARG A 75 -27.52 -7.73 8.72
C ARG A 75 -28.39 -7.11 7.63
N ALA A 76 -28.18 -5.82 7.32
CA ALA A 76 -28.96 -5.11 6.30
C ALA A 76 -28.62 -5.56 4.85
N PHE A 77 -27.46 -6.19 4.66
CA PHE A 77 -27.00 -6.70 3.36
C PHE A 77 -26.92 -8.24 3.32
N ASP A 78 -27.86 -8.93 3.99
CA ASP A 78 -27.99 -10.40 3.97
C ASP A 78 -26.69 -11.14 4.33
N ASN A 79 -25.93 -10.58 5.29
CA ASN A 79 -24.64 -11.08 5.74
C ASN A 79 -23.53 -11.16 4.65
N ARG A 80 -23.66 -10.37 3.58
CA ARG A 80 -22.58 -10.21 2.58
C ARG A 80 -21.40 -9.38 3.09
N LEU A 81 -21.49 -8.85 4.31
CA LEU A 81 -20.38 -8.23 5.03
C LEU A 81 -19.97 -9.11 6.22
N ARG A 82 -18.70 -9.55 6.21
CA ARG A 82 -18.05 -10.17 7.35
C ARG A 82 -17.14 -9.15 8.03
N VAL A 83 -17.33 -8.89 9.32
CA VAL A 83 -16.49 -7.97 10.10
C VAL A 83 -15.43 -8.77 10.85
N VAL A 84 -14.16 -8.47 10.61
CA VAL A 84 -13.01 -9.00 11.34
C VAL A 84 -12.51 -7.90 12.29
N LYS A 85 -12.70 -8.13 13.58
CA LYS A 85 -12.39 -7.18 14.66
C LYS A 85 -10.92 -7.34 15.06
N GLY A 86 -10.05 -6.44 14.61
CA GLY A 86 -8.62 -6.52 14.88
C GLY A 86 -7.71 -5.67 14.00
N ASP A 87 -6.42 -5.80 14.24
CA ASP A 87 -5.36 -5.10 13.52
C ASP A 87 -5.05 -5.81 12.19
N ALA A 88 -5.12 -5.07 11.08
CA ALA A 88 -4.84 -5.57 9.74
C ALA A 88 -3.44 -6.20 9.64
N LEU A 89 -2.42 -5.60 10.26
CA LEU A 89 -1.04 -6.11 10.27
C LEU A 89 -0.92 -7.48 10.95
N GLN A 90 -1.85 -7.85 11.83
CA GLN A 90 -1.85 -9.12 12.53
C GLN A 90 -2.64 -10.21 11.81
N VAL A 91 -3.68 -9.85 11.05
CA VAL A 91 -4.64 -10.81 10.50
C VAL A 91 -4.47 -11.10 9.01
N LEU A 92 -3.93 -10.14 8.23
CA LEU A 92 -3.71 -10.30 6.78
C LEU A 92 -2.72 -11.43 6.47
N GLY A 93 -3.13 -12.33 5.57
CA GLY A 93 -2.33 -13.50 5.18
C GLY A 93 -2.19 -14.57 6.28
N ARG A 94 -2.93 -14.44 7.40
CA ARG A 94 -2.93 -15.41 8.51
C ARG A 94 -4.33 -15.94 8.77
N SER A 95 -5.22 -15.12 9.31
CA SER A 95 -6.63 -15.46 9.58
C SER A 95 -7.60 -14.82 8.58
N VAL A 96 -7.15 -13.86 7.80
CA VAL A 96 -7.84 -13.30 6.64
C VAL A 96 -7.05 -13.66 5.38
N GLU A 97 -7.66 -14.53 4.57
CA GLU A 97 -7.13 -14.93 3.26
C GLU A 97 -7.21 -13.75 2.28
N VAL A 98 -6.14 -13.56 1.51
CA VAL A 98 -6.07 -12.52 0.47
C VAL A 98 -5.65 -13.08 -0.89
N GLU A 99 -5.42 -14.39 -1.00
CA GLU A 99 -4.99 -15.04 -2.24
C GLU A 99 -6.08 -14.96 -3.31
N GLY A 100 -5.74 -14.35 -4.43
CA GLY A 100 -6.66 -14.15 -5.55
C GLY A 100 -7.84 -13.22 -5.25
N ILE A 101 -7.76 -12.42 -4.18
CA ILE A 101 -8.82 -11.50 -3.72
C ILE A 101 -8.35 -10.07 -3.90
N LYS A 102 -9.25 -9.17 -4.29
CA LYS A 102 -8.97 -7.73 -4.28
C LYS A 102 -8.90 -7.22 -2.85
N VAL A 103 -7.87 -6.43 -2.54
CA VAL A 103 -7.70 -5.78 -1.24
C VAL A 103 -7.80 -4.28 -1.42
N VAL A 104 -8.68 -3.64 -0.68
CA VAL A 104 -8.97 -2.22 -0.84
C VAL A 104 -8.97 -1.48 0.49
N GLY A 105 -8.87 -0.16 0.48
CA GLY A 105 -9.06 0.62 1.70
C GLY A 105 -8.65 2.08 1.58
N ASN A 106 -9.27 2.90 2.43
CA ASN A 106 -8.75 4.21 2.81
C ASN A 106 -7.82 4.00 3.99
N LEU A 107 -6.53 3.76 3.71
CA LEU A 107 -5.60 3.31 4.74
C LEU A 107 -5.26 4.42 5.75
N PRO A 108 -5.18 4.09 7.05
CA PRO A 108 -4.73 5.04 8.06
C PRO A 108 -3.32 5.54 7.77
N TYR A 109 -3.08 6.85 7.89
CA TYR A 109 -1.81 7.47 7.50
C TYR A 109 -0.60 7.02 8.34
N ASN A 110 -0.82 6.57 9.55
CA ASN A 110 0.23 6.13 10.47
C ASN A 110 0.77 4.72 10.18
N VAL A 111 -0.05 3.82 9.61
CA VAL A 111 0.31 2.41 9.35
C VAL A 111 0.12 1.99 7.89
N GLY A 112 -0.42 2.86 7.05
CA GLY A 112 -0.75 2.53 5.65
C GLY A 112 0.45 2.03 4.85
N THR A 113 1.63 2.64 5.01
CA THR A 113 2.85 2.17 4.33
C THR A 113 3.24 0.75 4.75
N GLU A 114 3.12 0.40 6.04
CA GLU A 114 3.44 -0.94 6.55
C GLU A 114 2.47 -1.98 6.00
N ILE A 115 1.18 -1.64 5.93
CA ILE A 115 0.15 -2.50 5.33
C ILE A 115 0.44 -2.76 3.84
N VAL A 116 0.78 -1.70 3.07
CA VAL A 116 1.15 -1.85 1.66
C VAL A 116 2.36 -2.77 1.50
N VAL A 117 3.43 -2.55 2.28
CA VAL A 117 4.64 -3.40 2.23
C VAL A 117 4.30 -4.86 2.51
N GLN A 118 3.54 -5.14 3.58
CA GLN A 118 3.14 -6.50 3.92
C GLN A 118 2.35 -7.18 2.78
N LEU A 119 1.39 -6.49 2.18
CA LEU A 119 0.56 -7.05 1.10
C LEU A 119 1.34 -7.26 -0.19
N VAL A 120 2.24 -6.33 -0.52
CA VAL A 120 3.11 -6.44 -1.70
C VAL A 120 4.07 -7.63 -1.53
N GLU A 121 4.64 -7.82 -0.34
CA GLU A 121 5.53 -8.97 -0.04
C GLU A 121 4.80 -10.31 -0.02
N LEU A 122 3.53 -10.36 0.38
CA LEU A 122 2.69 -11.56 0.30
C LEU A 122 2.47 -12.01 -1.15
N ARG A 123 2.41 -11.08 -2.12
CA ARG A 123 2.19 -11.34 -3.55
C ARG A 123 0.93 -12.19 -3.85
N SER A 124 0.03 -12.30 -2.89
CA SER A 124 -1.18 -13.13 -2.93
C SER A 124 -2.42 -12.40 -3.43
N PRO A 125 -2.61 -11.08 -3.14
CA PRO A 125 -3.78 -10.36 -3.63
C PRO A 125 -3.86 -10.37 -5.16
N LEU A 126 -5.08 -10.43 -5.71
CA LEU A 126 -5.32 -10.28 -7.14
C LEU A 126 -4.96 -8.86 -7.61
N GLU A 127 -5.43 -7.89 -6.85
CA GLU A 127 -5.25 -6.46 -7.09
C GLU A 127 -5.44 -5.71 -5.77
N MET A 128 -4.77 -4.58 -5.63
CA MET A 128 -4.90 -3.70 -4.47
C MET A 128 -5.26 -2.29 -4.93
N VAL A 129 -6.31 -1.69 -4.34
CA VAL A 129 -6.69 -0.29 -4.60
C VAL A 129 -6.73 0.45 -3.27
N PHE A 130 -5.77 1.36 -3.09
CA PHE A 130 -5.62 2.08 -1.83
C PHE A 130 -5.69 3.59 -2.02
N MET A 131 -6.32 4.25 -1.05
CA MET A 131 -6.19 5.68 -0.85
C MET A 131 -5.25 5.93 0.32
N LEU A 132 -4.24 6.79 0.12
CA LEU A 132 -3.20 7.17 1.06
C LEU A 132 -2.89 8.66 0.94
N GLN A 133 -2.01 9.19 1.79
CA GLN A 133 -1.42 10.51 1.56
C GLN A 133 -0.72 10.55 0.20
N LYS A 134 -0.88 11.64 -0.52
CA LYS A 134 -0.31 11.81 -1.87
C LYS A 134 1.19 11.52 -1.91
N GLU A 135 1.95 12.03 -0.94
CA GLU A 135 3.39 11.79 -0.84
C GLU A 135 3.77 10.30 -0.75
N VAL A 136 2.90 9.47 -0.11
CA VAL A 136 3.15 8.02 -0.02
C VAL A 136 2.94 7.37 -1.39
N ILE A 137 1.91 7.79 -2.13
CA ILE A 137 1.65 7.27 -3.47
C ILE A 137 2.72 7.73 -4.46
N GLU A 138 3.15 8.99 -4.38
CA GLU A 138 4.30 9.49 -5.14
C GLU A 138 5.54 8.63 -4.90
N ARG A 139 5.79 8.21 -3.66
CA ARG A 139 6.90 7.28 -3.34
C ARG A 139 6.68 5.85 -3.84
N ILE A 140 5.44 5.34 -3.82
CA ILE A 140 5.08 4.03 -4.39
C ILE A 140 5.30 4.03 -5.90
N CYS A 141 4.87 5.07 -6.59
CA CYS A 141 4.91 5.20 -8.05
C CYS A 141 6.19 5.88 -8.57
N ALA A 142 7.12 6.26 -7.68
CA ALA A 142 8.36 6.93 -8.03
C ALA A 142 9.19 6.15 -9.05
N VAL A 143 9.97 6.88 -9.81
CA VAL A 143 10.95 6.36 -10.77
C VAL A 143 12.38 6.77 -10.36
N PRO A 144 13.42 6.08 -10.81
CA PRO A 144 14.80 6.45 -10.55
C PRO A 144 15.09 7.91 -10.88
N ASP A 145 16.05 8.50 -10.16
CA ASP A 145 16.50 9.89 -10.31
C ASP A 145 15.45 10.95 -9.92
N THR A 146 14.49 10.57 -9.04
CA THR A 146 13.54 11.50 -8.43
C THR A 146 13.71 11.56 -6.91
N SER A 147 13.24 12.66 -6.29
CA SER A 147 13.30 12.86 -4.83
C SER A 147 12.49 11.80 -4.07
N GLU A 148 11.41 11.31 -4.63
CA GLU A 148 10.48 10.33 -4.07
C GLU A 148 11.01 8.89 -4.19
N TRP A 149 11.97 8.64 -5.14
CA TRP A 149 12.57 7.33 -5.33
C TRP A 149 13.28 6.83 -4.07
N GLY A 150 12.95 5.62 -3.65
CA GLY A 150 13.45 5.06 -2.41
C GLY A 150 13.03 3.60 -2.21
N ARG A 151 13.27 3.10 -1.00
CA ARG A 151 13.01 1.70 -0.65
C ARG A 151 11.61 1.22 -1.03
N LEU A 152 10.57 2.02 -0.75
CA LEU A 152 9.18 1.68 -1.05
C LEU A 152 8.95 1.58 -2.57
N GLY A 153 9.46 2.55 -3.34
CA GLY A 153 9.36 2.56 -4.79
C GLY A 153 10.04 1.36 -5.44
N VAL A 154 11.27 1.03 -5.00
CA VAL A 154 12.00 -0.16 -5.49
C VAL A 154 11.24 -1.44 -5.21
N LEU A 155 10.73 -1.62 -3.96
CA LEU A 155 9.98 -2.81 -3.58
C LEU A 155 8.71 -2.95 -4.42
N CYS A 156 7.93 -1.88 -4.55
CA CYS A 156 6.71 -1.88 -5.35
C CYS A 156 7.01 -2.09 -6.85
N ASP A 157 8.10 -1.52 -7.36
CA ASP A 157 8.49 -1.72 -8.77
C ASP A 157 8.92 -3.16 -9.06
N LEU A 158 9.63 -3.79 -8.12
CA LEU A 158 10.06 -5.19 -8.24
C LEU A 158 8.88 -6.16 -8.24
N LEU A 159 7.83 -5.87 -7.45
CA LEU A 159 6.78 -6.82 -7.11
C LEU A 159 5.44 -6.56 -7.78
N CYS A 160 5.18 -5.32 -8.26
CA CYS A 160 3.88 -4.89 -8.76
C CYS A 160 3.97 -4.05 -10.04
N GLN A 161 2.90 -4.05 -10.83
CA GLN A 161 2.53 -2.89 -11.63
C GLN A 161 1.93 -1.83 -10.70
N ARG A 162 2.22 -0.55 -10.96
CA ARG A 162 1.87 0.58 -10.12
C ARG A 162 1.18 1.66 -10.96
N GLU A 163 0.03 2.11 -10.52
CA GLU A 163 -0.73 3.18 -11.17
C GLU A 163 -1.17 4.20 -10.14
N ASP A 164 -0.80 5.47 -10.30
CA ASP A 164 -1.40 6.60 -9.60
C ASP A 164 -2.66 7.01 -10.38
N LEU A 165 -3.84 6.84 -9.77
CA LEU A 165 -5.11 6.96 -10.47
C LEU A 165 -5.67 8.37 -10.42
N PHE A 166 -5.76 8.96 -9.22
CA PHE A 166 -6.29 10.31 -9.04
C PHE A 166 -6.12 10.86 -7.63
N ASP A 167 -6.03 12.17 -7.56
CA ASP A 167 -5.97 12.93 -6.32
C ASP A 167 -7.34 13.13 -5.67
N VAL A 168 -7.32 13.22 -4.33
CA VAL A 168 -8.49 13.48 -3.48
C VAL A 168 -8.19 14.64 -2.53
N SER A 169 -9.02 15.68 -2.59
CA SER A 169 -8.84 16.87 -1.77
C SER A 169 -9.18 16.63 -0.29
N PRO A 170 -8.56 17.38 0.63
CA PRO A 170 -8.88 17.30 2.07
C PRO A 170 -10.37 17.50 2.39
N GLY A 171 -11.09 18.28 1.60
CA GLY A 171 -12.53 18.54 1.78
C GLY A 171 -13.42 17.31 1.65
N ALA A 172 -12.91 16.20 1.09
CA ALA A 172 -13.65 14.95 0.99
C ALA A 172 -13.75 14.18 2.32
N PHE A 173 -13.08 14.65 3.39
CA PHE A 173 -12.94 13.92 4.66
C PHE A 173 -13.42 14.73 5.87
N THR A 174 -13.81 14.02 6.92
CA THR A 174 -14.09 14.60 8.25
C THR A 174 -13.28 13.84 9.32
N PRO A 175 -12.39 14.52 10.08
CA PRO A 175 -11.89 15.88 9.82
C PRO A 175 -11.05 15.92 8.53
N PRO A 176 -10.90 17.06 7.87
CA PRO A 176 -10.04 17.16 6.72
C PRO A 176 -8.57 16.91 7.11
N PRO A 177 -7.81 16.09 6.36
CA PRO A 177 -6.37 15.96 6.54
C PRO A 177 -5.67 17.27 6.17
N LYS A 178 -4.41 17.43 6.62
CA LYS A 178 -3.60 18.61 6.29
C LYS A 178 -2.98 18.55 4.88
N VAL A 179 -2.99 17.41 4.26
CA VAL A 179 -2.35 17.12 2.98
C VAL A 179 -3.35 16.48 2.01
N MET A 180 -3.05 16.54 0.72
CA MET A 180 -3.78 15.82 -0.30
C MET A 180 -3.66 14.31 -0.08
N SER A 181 -4.68 13.58 -0.45
CA SER A 181 -4.64 12.13 -0.64
C SER A 181 -4.59 11.80 -2.13
N SER A 182 -4.19 10.61 -2.47
CA SER A 182 -4.33 10.05 -3.82
C SER A 182 -4.81 8.60 -3.75
N VAL A 183 -5.29 8.07 -4.85
CA VAL A 183 -5.71 6.67 -5.00
C VAL A 183 -4.76 6.00 -5.98
N CYS A 184 -4.21 4.85 -5.59
CA CYS A 184 -3.37 4.04 -6.47
C CYS A 184 -3.93 2.63 -6.65
N ARG A 185 -3.49 2.00 -7.73
CA ARG A 185 -3.65 0.57 -7.98
C ARG A 185 -2.29 -0.10 -7.97
N LEU A 186 -2.21 -1.25 -7.30
CA LEU A 186 -1.05 -2.13 -7.31
C LEU A 186 -1.50 -3.52 -7.74
N THR A 187 -0.94 -4.03 -8.84
CA THR A 187 -1.23 -5.37 -9.34
C THR A 187 0.02 -6.21 -9.18
N PRO A 188 0.04 -7.23 -8.28
CA PRO A 188 1.19 -8.10 -8.12
C PRO A 188 1.62 -8.74 -9.42
N LEU A 189 2.93 -8.78 -9.67
CA LEU A 189 3.49 -9.46 -10.82
C LEU A 189 3.47 -10.98 -10.58
N PRO A 190 3.27 -11.80 -11.63
CA PRO A 190 3.28 -13.27 -11.50
C PRO A 190 4.64 -13.81 -11.07
N ALA A 191 5.72 -13.09 -11.37
CA ALA A 191 7.10 -13.35 -10.91
C ALA A 191 7.76 -12.03 -10.52
N LEU A 192 8.87 -12.08 -9.79
CA LEU A 192 9.71 -10.91 -9.56
C LEU A 192 10.14 -10.31 -10.91
N ARG A 193 10.14 -9.00 -11.03
CA ARG A 193 10.62 -8.31 -12.24
C ARG A 193 12.07 -8.66 -12.55
N TYR A 194 12.88 -8.83 -11.50
CA TYR A 194 14.28 -9.25 -11.55
C TYR A 194 14.51 -10.32 -10.49
N ASP A 195 15.28 -11.33 -10.81
CA ASP A 195 15.65 -12.38 -9.87
C ASP A 195 16.59 -11.83 -8.79
N VAL A 196 16.19 -11.99 -7.53
CA VAL A 196 16.94 -11.48 -6.36
C VAL A 196 16.47 -12.14 -5.08
N ASP A 197 17.39 -12.38 -4.16
CA ASP A 197 17.07 -12.73 -2.78
C ASP A 197 16.51 -11.49 -2.04
N LEU A 198 15.25 -11.56 -1.60
CA LEU A 198 14.56 -10.42 -0.96
C LEU A 198 15.22 -10.01 0.37
N ALA A 199 15.85 -10.93 1.11
CA ALA A 199 16.53 -10.60 2.36
C ALA A 199 17.81 -9.81 2.09
N LYS A 200 18.58 -10.21 1.06
CA LYS A 200 19.75 -9.45 0.59
C LYS A 200 19.34 -8.09 0.05
N LEU A 201 18.25 -8.04 -0.73
CA LEU A 201 17.71 -6.79 -1.25
C LEU A 201 17.34 -5.82 -0.12
N ASP A 202 16.62 -6.27 0.90
CA ASP A 202 16.23 -5.42 2.05
C ASP A 202 17.45 -4.82 2.75
N LYS A 203 18.50 -5.64 2.97
CA LYS A 203 19.77 -5.17 3.55
C LYS A 203 20.39 -4.04 2.70
N VAL A 204 20.47 -4.24 1.39
CA VAL A 204 21.05 -3.26 0.47
C VAL A 204 20.21 -1.99 0.40
N LEU A 205 18.88 -2.10 0.33
CA LEU A 205 17.96 -0.97 0.33
C LEU A 205 18.09 -0.10 1.59
N ARG A 206 18.23 -0.73 2.77
CA ARG A 206 18.48 -0.01 4.04
C ARG A 206 19.78 0.78 4.01
N LEU A 207 20.84 0.22 3.45
CA LEU A 207 22.13 0.89 3.35
C LEU A 207 22.07 2.07 2.38
N ILE A 208 21.58 1.84 1.16
CA ILE A 208 21.52 2.83 0.08
C ILE A 208 20.63 4.02 0.47
N PHE A 209 19.39 3.75 0.90
CA PHE A 209 18.41 4.79 1.19
C PHE A 209 18.46 5.33 2.63
N GLY A 210 19.15 4.64 3.54
CA GLY A 210 19.38 5.15 4.90
C GLY A 210 20.34 6.34 4.94
N GLN A 211 21.19 6.52 3.94
CA GLN A 211 22.17 7.60 3.83
C GLN A 211 22.17 8.26 2.45
N ARG A 212 21.00 8.72 1.97
CA ARG A 212 20.76 9.23 0.60
C ARG A 212 21.80 10.20 0.04
N ARG A 213 22.43 11.01 0.88
CA ARG A 213 23.42 12.02 0.45
C ARG A 213 24.83 11.45 0.24
N LYS A 214 25.09 10.20 0.64
CA LYS A 214 26.42 9.57 0.51
C LYS A 214 26.52 8.79 -0.80
N MET A 215 27.74 8.69 -1.31
CA MET A 215 28.10 7.88 -2.47
C MET A 215 28.01 6.38 -2.15
N LEU A 216 27.72 5.55 -3.17
CA LEU A 216 27.57 4.09 -3.05
C LEU A 216 28.78 3.43 -2.40
N ARG A 217 30.02 3.78 -2.82
CA ARG A 217 31.26 3.26 -2.22
C ARG A 217 31.37 3.46 -0.70
N GLY A 218 30.69 4.51 -0.18
CA GLY A 218 30.67 4.78 1.25
C GLY A 218 29.59 4.02 2.00
N VAL A 219 28.37 3.94 1.46
CA VAL A 219 27.25 3.28 2.12
C VAL A 219 27.30 1.77 2.01
N LEU A 220 27.93 1.21 0.98
CA LEU A 220 28.10 -0.23 0.75
C LEU A 220 29.41 -0.77 1.27
N LYS A 221 30.25 0.07 1.91
CA LYS A 221 31.55 -0.36 2.45
C LYS A 221 31.41 -1.57 3.38
N GLY A 222 32.18 -2.63 3.09
CA GLY A 222 32.15 -3.89 3.84
C GLY A 222 31.02 -4.85 3.43
N VAL A 223 30.21 -4.49 2.42
CA VAL A 223 29.18 -5.34 1.83
C VAL A 223 29.48 -5.58 0.35
N VAL A 224 29.71 -4.51 -0.42
CA VAL A 224 30.10 -4.58 -1.85
C VAL A 224 31.25 -3.60 -2.07
N SER A 225 32.31 -4.06 -2.75
CA SER A 225 33.50 -3.23 -3.04
C SER A 225 33.26 -2.26 -4.20
N ALA A 226 34.11 -1.24 -4.31
CA ALA A 226 34.05 -0.31 -5.45
C ALA A 226 34.31 -1.02 -6.78
N GLU A 227 35.28 -1.94 -6.80
CA GLU A 227 35.62 -2.75 -7.97
C GLU A 227 34.42 -3.62 -8.40
N THR A 228 33.68 -4.21 -7.44
CA THR A 228 32.47 -4.98 -7.75
C THR A 228 31.37 -4.08 -8.34
N LEU A 229 31.23 -2.84 -7.87
CA LEU A 229 30.30 -1.90 -8.49
C LEU A 229 30.69 -1.57 -9.93
N GLU A 230 31.97 -1.35 -10.20
CA GLU A 230 32.49 -1.11 -11.56
C GLU A 230 32.29 -2.32 -12.47
N GLU A 231 32.49 -3.56 -12.00
CA GLU A 231 32.15 -4.80 -12.72
C GLU A 231 30.65 -4.89 -13.09
N LEU A 232 29.79 -4.31 -12.24
CA LEU A 232 28.36 -4.20 -12.49
C LEU A 232 27.97 -3.01 -13.37
N GLU A 233 28.95 -2.25 -13.90
CA GLU A 233 28.75 -1.03 -14.67
C GLU A 233 28.02 0.08 -13.90
N ILE A 234 28.28 0.14 -12.57
CA ILE A 234 27.73 1.13 -11.65
C ILE A 234 28.86 1.99 -11.10
N ASP A 235 28.78 3.31 -11.30
CA ASP A 235 29.78 4.24 -10.78
C ASP A 235 29.73 4.28 -9.25
N PRO A 236 30.84 3.93 -8.53
CA PRO A 236 30.88 3.94 -7.06
C PRO A 236 30.67 5.33 -6.43
N THR A 237 30.78 6.39 -7.23
CA THR A 237 30.54 7.78 -6.78
C THR A 237 29.08 8.20 -6.86
N TRP A 238 28.23 7.44 -7.53
CA TRP A 238 26.80 7.71 -7.59
C TRP A 238 26.15 7.62 -6.21
N ARG A 239 24.96 8.22 -6.12
CA ARG A 239 24.06 8.08 -4.97
C ARG A 239 22.98 7.05 -5.28
N GLY A 240 22.36 6.49 -4.24
CA GLY A 240 21.37 5.43 -4.41
C GLY A 240 20.13 5.84 -5.21
N GLU A 241 19.80 7.13 -5.23
CA GLU A 241 18.61 7.65 -5.91
C GLU A 241 18.67 7.54 -7.44
N VAL A 242 19.84 7.46 -8.04
CA VAL A 242 19.98 7.33 -9.51
C VAL A 242 19.89 5.87 -9.99
N LEU A 243 20.00 4.90 -9.08
CA LEU A 243 19.95 3.48 -9.43
C LEU A 243 18.52 3.05 -9.74
N ASP A 244 18.37 2.29 -10.82
CA ASP A 244 17.12 1.58 -11.10
C ASP A 244 16.99 0.29 -10.28
N THR A 245 15.80 -0.33 -10.33
CA THR A 245 15.52 -1.57 -9.59
C THR A 245 16.45 -2.70 -10.00
N GLN A 246 16.80 -2.83 -11.30
CA GLN A 246 17.67 -3.88 -11.80
C GLN A 246 19.08 -3.74 -11.25
N GLN A 247 19.64 -2.53 -11.28
CA GLN A 247 20.96 -2.23 -10.73
C GLN A 247 21.04 -2.54 -9.24
N ILE A 248 20.00 -2.16 -8.47
CA ILE A 248 19.92 -2.45 -7.03
C ILE A 248 19.84 -3.97 -6.78
N CYS A 249 19.06 -4.72 -7.58
CA CYS A 249 19.01 -6.18 -7.48
C CYS A 249 20.38 -6.81 -7.78
N ARG A 250 21.09 -6.37 -8.83
CA ARG A 250 22.44 -6.85 -9.15
C ARG A 250 23.44 -6.58 -8.03
N ILE A 251 23.34 -5.44 -7.34
CA ILE A 251 24.14 -5.15 -6.15
C ILE A 251 23.80 -6.14 -5.03
N ALA A 252 22.51 -6.41 -4.79
CA ALA A 252 22.04 -7.30 -3.74
C ALA A 252 22.54 -8.74 -3.92
N GLU A 253 22.63 -9.23 -5.16
CA GLU A 253 23.17 -10.56 -5.46
C GLU A 253 24.68 -10.71 -5.12
N ARG A 254 25.41 -9.60 -5.06
CA ARG A 254 26.83 -9.56 -4.71
C ARG A 254 27.09 -9.23 -3.24
N ALA A 255 26.01 -8.99 -2.43
CA ALA A 255 26.05 -8.56 -1.05
C ALA A 255 26.13 -9.74 -0.02
#